data_8d21c17f39441262fd46e73f5717664c
#
_entry.id   8d21c17f39441262fd46e73f5717664c
#
_cell.length_a   1.000
_cell.length_b   1.000
_cell.length_c   1.000
_cell.angle_alpha   90.00
_cell.angle_beta   90.00
_cell.angle_gamma   90.00
#
_symmetry.space_group_name_H-M   'P 1'
#
loop_
_entity.id
_entity.type
_entity.pdbx_description
1 polymer ?
#
loop_
_entity_poly.entity_id
_entity_poly.type
_entity_poly.pdbx_seq_one_letter_code
_entity_poly.pdbx_strand_id
1 'polypeptide(L)'
;MSTAATVAGAAAMAPLLSACGGGSSKKAAANTKEGLKAALPAYVPNTNAVKPDIAPVQGGSDAATDAGYLSYPASPPASVSGVPGKGGSYTAVTPLWGTAPPVGNSFYQAMNKALGVELTMKPADGINYSTIIPTMTAAQKLPDWINLPSWLNANFNTGGLVGTQLADLTPYLSGDNVKKYPNLASLPTGAWQTGVWGDKLYGIPCFSTSFGIPGATFYRRDVLEARGITADQVKSADDLMNIGKELTDAKRGVWAFDDVWTYLQTAWNVPMNWRIDNGKLVHPFETQEFLEALDWHYRLATSGYMHPEALAGDVANGATRFYSGKSLIGGGGLGAWNLGDHQSGVAADPNYRRGAFNAITADGKGTPVIYMGAAASMISYLNANLKPAQIEELIAVANYLAAPYGTAEYTLVNYGVEGVHHTRVNGVPTFTDEGKKDVQATTFPFLAAPGSVISNPGGEQVTKDYTSWSAANVKYLTKPPFWGMNFTMPQALATAAAAPSVNDTLKDCYHGKKKVSDVQDAIASWRSGPGERLKQWMTDNVLDKYGAGQ
;
A
#
# COMPACT_ATOMS: atom_id res chain seq x y z
N MET A 1 -14.63 8.51 -29.21
CA MET A 1 -15.26 7.35 -29.86
C MET A 1 -14.35 6.16 -29.63
N SER A 2 -14.72 5.24 -28.76
CA SER A 2 -14.38 3.82 -28.87
C SER A 2 -15.09 3.08 -27.74
N THR A 3 -15.83 2.15 -28.16
CA THR A 3 -16.81 1.30 -27.53
C THR A 3 -16.25 0.38 -26.47
N ALA A 4 -16.96 0.33 -25.35
CA ALA A 4 -16.86 -0.73 -24.36
C ALA A 4 -17.32 -2.07 -24.95
N ALA A 5 -16.59 -3.13 -24.70
CA ALA A 5 -17.04 -4.51 -24.91
C ALA A 5 -16.95 -5.25 -23.59
N THR A 6 -18.10 -5.44 -22.98
CA THR A 6 -18.36 -6.45 -21.95
C THR A 6 -18.34 -7.85 -22.59
N VAL A 7 -17.52 -8.74 -22.07
CA VAL A 7 -17.65 -10.18 -22.34
C VAL A 7 -17.72 -10.91 -21.00
N ALA A 8 -18.93 -11.35 -20.68
CA ALA A 8 -19.17 -12.40 -19.72
C ALA A 8 -18.87 -13.75 -20.41
N GLY A 9 -18.01 -14.55 -19.83
CA GLY A 9 -17.70 -15.89 -20.29
C GLY A 9 -17.43 -16.80 -19.10
N ALA A 10 -18.47 -17.44 -18.57
CA ALA A 10 -18.34 -18.58 -17.69
C ALA A 10 -17.90 -19.79 -18.52
N ALA A 11 -16.71 -20.30 -18.28
CA ALA A 11 -16.30 -21.62 -18.76
C ALA A 11 -15.92 -22.48 -17.57
N ALA A 12 -16.75 -23.47 -17.29
CA ALA A 12 -16.45 -24.57 -16.43
C ALA A 12 -15.28 -25.37 -17.02
N MET A 13 -14.20 -25.54 -16.26
CA MET A 13 -13.20 -26.59 -16.52
C MET A 13 -13.05 -27.47 -15.28
N ALA A 14 -13.40 -28.72 -15.49
CA ALA A 14 -13.25 -29.85 -14.58
C ALA A 14 -11.76 -30.19 -14.33
N PRO A 15 -11.43 -30.90 -13.24
CA PRO A 15 -10.07 -31.09 -12.79
C PRO A 15 -9.38 -32.27 -13.51
N LEU A 16 -8.25 -31.99 -14.12
CA LEU A 16 -7.23 -32.98 -14.42
C LEU A 16 -5.95 -32.58 -13.75
N LEU A 17 -5.66 -33.18 -12.58
CA LEU A 17 -4.29 -33.30 -12.07
C LEU A 17 -4.25 -34.35 -10.95
N SER A 18 -4.18 -35.60 -11.34
CA SER A 18 -3.49 -36.61 -10.57
C SER A 18 -2.25 -36.98 -11.37
N ALA A 19 -1.09 -36.48 -10.96
CA ALA A 19 0.20 -37.05 -11.33
C ALA A 19 1.15 -36.90 -10.15
N CYS A 20 1.59 -38.00 -9.64
CA CYS A 20 2.55 -38.22 -8.58
C CYS A 20 3.89 -37.50 -8.82
N GLY A 21 4.38 -36.87 -7.80
CA GLY A 21 5.75 -36.40 -7.67
C GLY A 21 6.02 -36.12 -6.20
N GLY A 22 6.46 -37.16 -5.46
CA GLY A 22 6.81 -37.04 -4.05
C GLY A 22 8.09 -36.23 -3.85
N GLY A 23 7.94 -34.92 -3.73
CA GLY A 23 8.87 -34.02 -3.11
C GLY A 23 8.12 -33.30 -2.01
N SER A 24 8.43 -33.55 -0.76
CA SER A 24 7.88 -32.80 0.36
C SER A 24 8.39 -31.35 0.31
N SER A 25 7.74 -30.51 -0.51
CA SER A 25 7.90 -29.06 -0.40
C SER A 25 7.41 -28.69 0.99
N LYS A 26 8.32 -28.39 1.90
CA LYS A 26 7.98 -27.81 3.20
C LYS A 26 7.26 -26.50 2.90
N LYS A 27 5.93 -26.49 3.00
CA LYS A 27 5.14 -25.26 2.93
C LYS A 27 5.70 -24.31 3.99
N ALA A 28 5.95 -23.06 3.62
CA ALA A 28 6.36 -22.05 4.59
C ALA A 28 5.29 -21.98 5.70
N ALA A 29 5.71 -22.30 6.92
CA ALA A 29 4.88 -22.14 8.10
C ALA A 29 4.64 -20.64 8.36
N ALA A 30 3.68 -20.30 9.22
CA ALA A 30 3.58 -18.95 9.74
C ALA A 30 4.83 -18.62 10.59
N ASN A 31 5.13 -17.33 10.73
CA ASN A 31 6.27 -16.87 11.52
C ASN A 31 6.01 -17.05 13.02
N THR A 32 6.99 -17.56 13.76
CA THR A 32 7.01 -17.48 15.22
C THR A 32 7.49 -16.10 15.67
N LYS A 33 7.19 -15.70 16.91
CA LYS A 33 7.65 -14.41 17.46
C LYS A 33 9.18 -14.36 17.54
N GLU A 34 9.80 -15.44 18.00
CA GLU A 34 11.25 -15.58 18.14
C GLU A 34 11.94 -15.63 16.77
N GLY A 35 11.39 -16.44 15.87
CA GLY A 35 11.94 -16.59 14.52
C GLY A 35 11.82 -15.32 13.70
N LEU A 36 10.67 -14.62 13.79
CA LEU A 36 10.50 -13.31 13.17
C LEU A 36 11.57 -12.33 13.67
N LYS A 37 11.74 -12.22 15.00
CA LYS A 37 12.75 -11.34 15.59
C LYS A 37 14.17 -11.69 15.13
N ALA A 38 14.49 -12.97 14.99
CA ALA A 38 15.82 -13.43 14.54
C ALA A 38 16.05 -13.16 13.05
N ALA A 39 14.99 -13.21 12.22
CA ALA A 39 15.07 -12.98 10.79
C ALA A 39 15.20 -11.50 10.42
N LEU A 40 14.73 -10.59 11.27
CA LEU A 40 14.67 -9.16 10.96
C LEU A 40 16.05 -8.51 10.93
N PRO A 41 16.32 -7.63 9.93
CA PRO A 41 17.47 -6.74 9.91
C PRO A 41 17.46 -5.75 11.07
N ALA A 42 18.64 -5.42 11.59
CA ALA A 42 18.80 -4.37 12.59
C ALA A 42 18.55 -3.00 11.96
N TYR A 43 17.68 -2.19 12.57
CA TYR A 43 17.47 -0.82 12.12
C TYR A 43 18.66 0.06 12.51
N VAL A 44 19.21 0.79 11.53
CA VAL A 44 20.28 1.78 11.74
C VAL A 44 19.92 3.05 10.97
N PRO A 45 19.76 4.21 11.65
CA PRO A 45 19.53 5.47 10.95
C PRO A 45 20.62 5.77 9.93
N ASN A 46 20.22 6.23 8.75
CA ASN A 46 21.19 6.58 7.70
C ASN A 46 21.78 7.97 7.98
N THR A 47 23.06 8.03 8.29
CA THR A 47 23.78 9.29 8.58
C THR A 47 24.08 10.12 7.32
N ASN A 48 23.98 9.51 6.13
CA ASN A 48 24.17 10.18 4.84
C ASN A 48 22.86 10.71 4.25
N ALA A 49 21.72 10.48 4.93
CA ALA A 49 20.44 11.00 4.50
C ALA A 49 20.37 12.53 4.66
N VAL A 50 19.70 13.17 3.73
CA VAL A 50 19.37 14.60 3.85
C VAL A 50 18.48 14.80 5.08
N LYS A 51 18.81 15.81 5.89
CA LYS A 51 17.99 16.11 7.08
C LYS A 51 16.62 16.62 6.66
N PRO A 52 15.51 16.04 7.18
CA PRO A 52 14.19 16.53 6.85
C PRO A 52 13.90 17.92 7.44
N ASP A 53 13.08 18.70 6.74
CA ASP A 53 12.58 19.99 7.24
C ASP A 53 11.54 19.76 8.35
N ILE A 54 10.76 18.69 8.26
CA ILE A 54 9.75 18.27 9.24
C ILE A 54 10.12 16.87 9.72
N ALA A 55 10.55 16.79 10.98
CA ALA A 55 10.96 15.53 11.59
C ALA A 55 9.76 14.57 11.79
N PRO A 56 9.97 13.25 11.70
CA PRO A 56 8.96 12.27 12.06
C PRO A 56 8.48 12.43 13.50
N VAL A 57 7.19 12.23 13.72
CA VAL A 57 6.56 12.19 15.04
C VAL A 57 6.32 10.73 15.43
N GLN A 58 6.77 10.34 16.61
CA GLN A 58 6.55 8.98 17.13
C GLN A 58 5.12 8.82 17.63
N GLY A 59 4.53 7.68 17.30
CA GLY A 59 3.21 7.25 17.78
C GLY A 59 3.30 6.04 18.72
N GLY A 60 2.17 5.39 18.95
CA GLY A 60 2.11 4.09 19.61
C GLY A 60 2.51 2.94 18.67
N SER A 61 2.71 1.73 19.24
CA SER A 61 2.95 0.50 18.45
C SER A 61 4.11 0.58 17.45
N ASP A 62 5.18 1.30 17.79
CA ASP A 62 6.35 1.57 16.91
C ASP A 62 6.00 2.31 15.60
N ALA A 63 4.83 2.93 15.53
CA ALA A 63 4.45 3.79 14.41
C ALA A 63 5.19 5.13 14.48
N ALA A 64 5.52 5.68 13.32
CA ALA A 64 6.04 7.03 13.20
C ALA A 64 5.53 7.65 11.91
N THR A 65 5.31 8.98 11.91
CA THR A 65 4.99 9.67 10.66
C THR A 65 6.19 9.64 9.72
N ASP A 66 5.93 9.73 8.41
CA ASP A 66 6.98 9.89 7.43
C ASP A 66 7.64 11.27 7.55
N ALA A 67 8.93 11.37 7.23
CA ALA A 67 9.68 12.62 7.23
C ALA A 67 9.16 13.58 6.14
N GLY A 68 9.08 14.88 6.46
CA GLY A 68 8.63 15.91 5.51
C GLY A 68 9.79 16.74 4.94
N TYR A 69 9.78 16.93 3.61
CA TYR A 69 10.74 17.77 2.90
C TYR A 69 10.02 18.87 2.13
N LEU A 70 10.41 20.12 2.36
CA LEU A 70 9.83 21.30 1.73
C LEU A 70 10.58 21.73 0.46
N SER A 71 11.82 21.29 0.31
CA SER A 71 12.68 21.63 -0.82
C SER A 71 13.47 20.41 -1.32
N TYR A 72 14.04 20.53 -2.50
CA TYR A 72 14.98 19.55 -3.04
C TYR A 72 16.41 20.07 -2.87
N PRO A 73 17.41 19.26 -2.47
CA PRO A 73 18.77 19.72 -2.28
C PRO A 73 19.38 20.28 -3.57
N ALA A 74 20.00 21.45 -3.47
CA ALA A 74 20.70 22.07 -4.61
C ALA A 74 21.91 21.22 -5.05
N SER A 75 22.59 20.61 -4.07
CA SER A 75 23.74 19.73 -4.27
C SER A 75 23.47 18.41 -3.56
N PRO A 76 22.86 17.42 -4.22
CA PRO A 76 22.56 16.12 -3.65
C PRO A 76 23.81 15.42 -3.14
N PRO A 77 23.89 15.03 -1.84
CA PRO A 77 25.02 14.26 -1.32
C PRO A 77 24.98 12.81 -1.84
N ALA A 78 26.13 12.15 -1.89
CA ALA A 78 26.17 10.72 -2.14
C ALA A 78 25.78 9.93 -0.89
N SER A 79 24.98 8.87 -1.04
CA SER A 79 24.58 7.98 0.07
C SER A 79 25.42 6.70 0.12
N VAL A 80 26.08 6.33 -0.96
CA VAL A 80 26.96 5.18 -1.06
C VAL A 80 28.34 5.60 -1.62
N SER A 81 29.35 4.80 -1.33
CA SER A 81 30.70 4.99 -1.89
C SER A 81 30.90 4.04 -3.08
N GLY A 82 31.19 4.61 -4.25
CA GLY A 82 31.56 3.84 -5.43
C GLY A 82 30.41 3.13 -6.14
N VAL A 83 30.75 2.27 -7.09
CA VAL A 83 29.82 1.48 -7.90
C VAL A 83 29.53 0.16 -7.19
N PRO A 84 28.25 -0.21 -6.95
CA PRO A 84 27.92 -1.39 -6.15
C PRO A 84 28.18 -2.73 -6.83
N GLY A 85 28.06 -2.79 -8.14
CA GLY A 85 28.18 -4.02 -8.93
C GLY A 85 29.60 -4.35 -9.34
N LYS A 86 29.79 -5.59 -9.81
CA LYS A 86 31.07 -6.18 -10.25
C LYS A 86 30.98 -6.70 -11.70
N GLY A 87 30.03 -6.21 -12.49
CA GLY A 87 29.86 -6.58 -13.88
C GLY A 87 28.93 -7.77 -14.13
N GLY A 88 28.15 -8.21 -13.13
CA GLY A 88 27.16 -9.28 -13.32
C GLY A 88 26.07 -8.90 -14.33
N SER A 89 25.45 -9.90 -14.96
CA SER A 89 24.34 -9.73 -15.90
C SER A 89 23.11 -10.43 -15.34
N TYR A 90 22.00 -9.68 -15.23
CA TYR A 90 20.79 -10.12 -14.54
C TYR A 90 19.52 -9.67 -15.28
N THR A 91 18.43 -10.37 -15.01
CA THR A 91 17.08 -10.02 -15.49
C THR A 91 16.19 -9.63 -14.33
N ALA A 92 15.33 -8.60 -14.52
CA ALA A 92 14.36 -8.20 -13.51
C ALA A 92 12.96 -8.03 -14.10
N VAL A 93 11.94 -8.45 -13.34
CA VAL A 93 10.52 -8.28 -13.68
C VAL A 93 9.80 -7.52 -12.58
N THR A 94 9.09 -6.46 -12.98
CA THR A 94 8.26 -5.64 -12.10
C THR A 94 6.88 -5.42 -12.73
N PRO A 95 5.80 -5.24 -11.94
CA PRO A 95 4.52 -4.85 -12.51
C PRO A 95 4.55 -3.42 -13.04
N LEU A 96 3.91 -3.18 -14.16
CA LEU A 96 3.79 -1.86 -14.78
C LEU A 96 2.33 -1.53 -15.04
N TRP A 97 1.88 -0.42 -14.47
CA TRP A 97 0.58 0.18 -14.77
C TRP A 97 0.82 1.46 -15.58
N GLY A 98 0.70 1.34 -16.89
CA GLY A 98 0.93 2.44 -17.82
C GLY A 98 1.69 2.01 -19.05
N THR A 99 2.27 2.98 -19.78
CA THR A 99 3.02 2.73 -21.01
C THR A 99 4.41 2.20 -20.68
N ALA A 100 4.79 1.08 -21.30
CA ALA A 100 6.12 0.53 -21.14
C ALA A 100 7.18 1.48 -21.75
N PRO A 101 8.26 1.80 -21.01
CA PRO A 101 9.36 2.57 -21.57
C PRO A 101 10.07 1.79 -22.69
N PRO A 102 10.73 2.46 -23.64
CA PRO A 102 11.47 1.79 -24.69
C PRO A 102 12.55 0.86 -24.12
N VAL A 103 12.72 -0.30 -24.72
CA VAL A 103 13.76 -1.25 -24.32
C VAL A 103 15.15 -0.64 -24.54
N GLY A 104 16.03 -0.75 -23.55
CA GLY A 104 17.40 -0.25 -23.65
C GLY A 104 17.52 1.27 -23.81
N ASN A 105 16.53 2.01 -23.31
CA ASN A 105 16.51 3.47 -23.34
C ASN A 105 17.72 4.10 -22.61
N SER A 106 17.91 5.41 -22.75
CA SER A 106 19.06 6.12 -22.21
C SER A 106 19.08 6.11 -20.66
N PHE A 107 17.92 6.04 -20.01
CA PHE A 107 17.82 5.90 -18.57
C PHE A 107 18.34 4.52 -18.10
N TYR A 108 17.93 3.42 -18.75
CA TYR A 108 18.41 2.07 -18.39
C TYR A 108 19.92 1.94 -18.57
N GLN A 109 20.48 2.55 -19.64
CA GLN A 109 21.93 2.57 -19.84
C GLN A 109 22.65 3.35 -18.74
N ALA A 110 22.12 4.51 -18.35
CA ALA A 110 22.68 5.32 -17.27
C ALA A 110 22.60 4.57 -15.92
N MET A 111 21.49 3.89 -15.64
CA MET A 111 21.32 3.06 -14.45
C MET A 111 22.31 1.90 -14.43
N ASN A 112 22.42 1.11 -15.49
CA ASN A 112 23.37 0.00 -15.56
C ASN A 112 24.82 0.45 -15.33
N LYS A 113 25.21 1.59 -15.91
CA LYS A 113 26.51 2.20 -15.66
C LYS A 113 26.71 2.58 -14.19
N ALA A 114 25.71 3.22 -13.56
CA ALA A 114 25.80 3.63 -12.17
C ALA A 114 25.78 2.44 -11.21
N LEU A 115 25.01 1.40 -11.53
CA LEU A 115 24.90 0.18 -10.75
C LEU A 115 26.09 -0.77 -10.94
N GLY A 116 26.82 -0.67 -12.05
CA GLY A 116 27.95 -1.56 -12.39
C GLY A 116 27.53 -2.98 -12.71
N VAL A 117 26.31 -3.19 -13.19
CA VAL A 117 25.76 -4.47 -13.64
C VAL A 117 24.94 -4.26 -14.91
N GLU A 118 24.79 -5.31 -15.69
CA GLU A 118 23.83 -5.35 -16.80
C GLU A 118 22.47 -5.87 -16.32
N LEU A 119 21.60 -4.98 -15.87
CA LEU A 119 20.25 -5.34 -15.42
C LEU A 119 19.23 -5.13 -16.54
N THR A 120 18.79 -6.23 -17.14
CA THR A 120 17.74 -6.21 -18.17
C THR A 120 16.36 -6.13 -17.50
N MET A 121 15.77 -4.93 -17.50
CA MET A 121 14.41 -4.70 -17.01
C MET A 121 13.38 -5.22 -17.99
N LYS A 122 12.44 -6.03 -17.52
CA LYS A 122 11.29 -6.58 -18.27
C LYS A 122 9.99 -6.28 -17.53
N PRO A 123 9.53 -5.01 -17.54
CA PRO A 123 8.26 -4.68 -16.91
C PRO A 123 7.13 -5.48 -17.54
N ALA A 124 6.26 -6.07 -16.73
CA ALA A 124 5.12 -6.84 -17.17
C ALA A 124 3.80 -6.12 -16.83
N ASP A 125 2.76 -6.34 -17.63
CA ASP A 125 1.45 -5.69 -17.44
C ASP A 125 0.92 -5.94 -16.02
N GLY A 126 0.77 -4.86 -15.25
CA GLY A 126 0.32 -4.88 -13.86
C GLY A 126 -1.14 -5.34 -13.71
N ILE A 127 -1.98 -5.13 -14.72
CA ILE A 127 -3.38 -5.58 -14.71
C ILE A 127 -3.45 -7.11 -14.80
N ASN A 128 -2.62 -7.71 -15.66
CA ASN A 128 -2.56 -9.15 -15.87
C ASN A 128 -1.46 -9.85 -15.06
N TYR A 129 -0.81 -9.14 -14.13
CA TYR A 129 0.33 -9.65 -13.36
C TYR A 129 0.00 -10.94 -12.59
N SER A 130 -1.23 -11.03 -12.06
CA SER A 130 -1.75 -12.20 -11.35
C SER A 130 -1.83 -13.48 -12.19
N THR A 131 -1.78 -13.38 -13.51
CA THR A 131 -1.76 -14.52 -14.45
C THR A 131 -0.38 -14.74 -15.08
N ILE A 132 0.39 -13.68 -15.29
CA ILE A 132 1.73 -13.74 -15.88
C ILE A 132 2.70 -14.48 -14.95
N ILE A 133 2.75 -14.11 -13.67
CA ILE A 133 3.70 -14.68 -12.73
C ILE A 133 3.48 -16.18 -12.47
N PRO A 134 2.25 -16.68 -12.22
CA PRO A 134 2.03 -18.13 -12.13
C PRO A 134 2.50 -18.93 -13.33
N THR A 135 2.39 -18.38 -14.54
CA THR A 135 2.90 -19.02 -15.76
C THR A 135 4.44 -19.13 -15.74
N MET A 136 5.14 -18.06 -15.31
CA MET A 136 6.60 -18.08 -15.18
C MET A 136 7.06 -19.05 -14.09
N THR A 137 6.37 -19.09 -12.95
CA THR A 137 6.69 -19.99 -11.83
C THR A 137 6.47 -21.45 -12.19
N ALA A 138 5.36 -21.78 -12.87
CA ALA A 138 5.08 -23.14 -13.33
C ALA A 138 6.13 -23.63 -14.35
N ALA A 139 6.62 -22.74 -15.20
CA ALA A 139 7.70 -23.02 -16.15
C ALA A 139 9.10 -23.05 -15.51
N GLN A 140 9.23 -22.74 -14.22
CA GLN A 140 10.50 -22.57 -13.51
C GLN A 140 11.44 -21.53 -14.21
N LYS A 141 10.85 -20.47 -14.78
CA LYS A 141 11.52 -19.41 -15.53
C LYS A 141 11.39 -18.04 -14.87
N LEU A 142 11.48 -18.01 -13.53
CA LEU A 142 11.56 -16.74 -12.82
C LEU A 142 12.83 -15.97 -13.23
N PRO A 143 12.76 -14.64 -13.34
CA PRO A 143 13.95 -13.80 -13.54
C PRO A 143 14.87 -13.88 -12.31
N ASP A 144 16.07 -13.28 -12.42
CA ASP A 144 17.01 -13.20 -11.30
C ASP A 144 16.46 -12.33 -10.16
N TRP A 145 15.67 -11.31 -10.48
CA TRP A 145 15.01 -10.43 -9.53
C TRP A 145 13.57 -10.17 -9.92
N ILE A 146 12.63 -10.32 -8.98
CA ILE A 146 11.20 -10.14 -9.26
C ILE A 146 10.51 -9.37 -8.14
N ASN A 147 9.60 -8.45 -8.49
CA ASN A 147 8.69 -7.86 -7.51
C ASN A 147 7.37 -8.65 -7.46
N LEU A 148 6.95 -9.04 -6.28
CA LEU A 148 5.67 -9.72 -6.02
C LEU A 148 4.84 -8.88 -5.05
N PRO A 149 3.80 -8.14 -5.55
CA PRO A 149 2.90 -7.39 -4.69
C PRO A 149 2.21 -8.28 -3.66
N SER A 150 2.24 -7.90 -2.38
CA SER A 150 1.76 -8.74 -1.26
C SER A 150 0.26 -9.05 -1.34
N TRP A 151 -0.55 -8.17 -1.92
CA TRP A 151 -1.98 -8.41 -2.12
C TRP A 151 -2.30 -9.51 -3.15
N LEU A 152 -1.29 -9.96 -3.91
CA LEU A 152 -1.37 -11.07 -4.87
C LEU A 152 -0.67 -12.34 -4.35
N ASN A 153 -0.23 -12.39 -3.10
CA ASN A 153 0.48 -13.54 -2.54
C ASN A 153 -0.28 -14.87 -2.72
N ALA A 154 -1.60 -14.85 -2.58
CA ALA A 154 -2.43 -16.03 -2.80
C ALA A 154 -2.44 -16.46 -4.28
N ASN A 155 -2.52 -15.51 -5.21
CA ASN A 155 -2.49 -15.77 -6.66
C ASN A 155 -1.14 -16.35 -7.09
N PHE A 156 -0.05 -15.83 -6.55
CA PHE A 156 1.31 -16.29 -6.86
C PHE A 156 1.70 -17.56 -6.12
N ASN A 157 0.94 -17.96 -5.09
CA ASN A 157 1.36 -18.98 -4.14
C ASN A 157 2.75 -18.67 -3.57
N THR A 158 2.98 -17.42 -3.15
CA THR A 158 4.31 -16.95 -2.69
C THR A 158 4.87 -17.84 -1.59
N GLY A 159 4.03 -18.32 -0.66
CA GLY A 159 4.44 -19.26 0.39
C GLY A 159 4.94 -20.62 -0.14
N GLY A 160 4.55 -21.01 -1.36
CA GLY A 160 5.09 -22.20 -2.04
C GLY A 160 6.39 -21.93 -2.80
N LEU A 161 6.66 -20.67 -3.16
CA LEU A 161 7.88 -20.27 -3.88
C LEU A 161 9.06 -20.06 -2.93
N VAL A 162 8.81 -19.59 -1.70
CA VAL A 162 9.88 -19.38 -0.72
C VAL A 162 10.57 -20.69 -0.38
N GLY A 163 11.89 -20.68 -0.34
CA GLY A 163 12.71 -21.85 -0.09
C GLY A 163 12.80 -22.85 -1.25
N THR A 164 12.13 -22.59 -2.38
CA THR A 164 12.19 -23.42 -3.61
C THR A 164 12.69 -22.64 -4.81
N GLN A 165 12.07 -21.50 -5.12
CA GLN A 165 12.42 -20.65 -6.25
C GLN A 165 12.92 -19.27 -5.82
N LEU A 166 12.66 -18.86 -4.56
CA LEU A 166 13.09 -17.59 -4.00
C LEU A 166 14.22 -17.79 -2.99
N ALA A 167 15.25 -16.95 -3.06
CA ALA A 167 16.47 -17.07 -2.27
C ALA A 167 16.24 -16.68 -0.80
N ASP A 168 16.84 -17.43 0.13
CA ASP A 168 16.91 -17.09 1.55
C ASP A 168 17.95 -15.98 1.76
N LEU A 169 17.50 -14.79 2.16
CA LEU A 169 18.34 -13.62 2.42
C LEU A 169 18.76 -13.50 3.89
N THR A 170 18.30 -14.39 4.76
CA THR A 170 18.62 -14.38 6.20
C THR A 170 20.14 -14.30 6.46
N PRO A 171 21.00 -15.09 5.78
CA PRO A 171 22.44 -15.05 6.02
C PRO A 171 23.11 -13.72 5.66
N TYR A 172 22.46 -12.91 4.80
CA TYR A 172 23.03 -11.69 4.25
C TYR A 172 22.54 -10.43 4.94
N LEU A 173 21.29 -10.43 5.44
CA LEU A 173 20.61 -9.20 5.89
C LEU A 173 20.11 -9.25 7.34
N SER A 174 19.91 -10.43 7.95
CA SER A 174 19.35 -10.50 9.30
C SER A 174 20.30 -9.96 10.37
N GLY A 175 19.73 -9.39 11.42
CA GLY A 175 20.49 -8.79 12.50
C GLY A 175 21.47 -7.73 12.01
N ASP A 176 22.70 -7.80 12.48
CA ASP A 176 23.76 -6.85 12.16
C ASP A 176 24.35 -6.99 10.74
N ASN A 177 24.04 -8.07 10.02
CA ASN A 177 24.54 -8.26 8.66
C ASN A 177 24.10 -7.14 7.71
N VAL A 178 22.92 -6.56 7.93
CA VAL A 178 22.40 -5.45 7.13
C VAL A 178 23.25 -4.18 7.24
N LYS A 179 24.05 -4.02 8.30
CA LYS A 179 24.87 -2.81 8.53
C LYS A 179 25.91 -2.57 7.42
N LYS A 180 26.24 -3.60 6.62
CA LYS A 180 27.05 -3.46 5.40
C LYS A 180 26.36 -2.63 4.32
N TYR A 181 25.03 -2.44 4.44
CA TYR A 181 24.14 -1.83 3.46
C TYR A 181 23.33 -0.70 4.13
N PRO A 182 23.94 0.49 4.34
CA PRO A 182 23.38 1.53 5.20
C PRO A 182 22.00 2.06 4.75
N ASN A 183 21.73 2.09 3.43
CA ASN A 183 20.42 2.51 2.94
C ASN A 183 19.36 1.45 3.26
N LEU A 184 19.65 0.17 3.10
CA LEU A 184 18.76 -0.93 3.49
C LEU A 184 18.57 -1.02 5.01
N ALA A 185 19.63 -0.78 5.79
CA ALA A 185 19.58 -0.80 7.25
C ALA A 185 18.66 0.30 7.83
N SER A 186 18.41 1.36 7.08
CA SER A 186 17.53 2.46 7.48
C SER A 186 16.05 2.26 7.12
N LEU A 187 15.69 1.15 6.50
CA LEU A 187 14.29 0.83 6.22
C LEU A 187 13.55 0.45 7.52
N PRO A 188 12.28 0.85 7.70
CA PRO A 188 11.50 0.52 8.88
C PRO A 188 11.45 -0.98 9.15
N THR A 189 11.67 -1.39 10.40
CA THR A 189 11.65 -2.81 10.82
C THR A 189 10.34 -3.51 10.44
N GLY A 190 9.20 -2.83 10.60
CA GLY A 190 7.89 -3.37 10.23
C GLY A 190 7.74 -3.68 8.75
N ALA A 191 8.47 -2.98 7.88
CA ALA A 191 8.46 -3.26 6.45
C ALA A 191 9.19 -4.57 6.12
N TRP A 192 10.30 -4.86 6.80
CA TRP A 192 11.02 -6.12 6.63
C TRP A 192 10.18 -7.33 7.01
N GLN A 193 9.25 -7.21 7.98
CA GLN A 193 8.33 -8.29 8.36
C GLN A 193 7.55 -8.84 7.17
N THR A 194 7.19 -7.98 6.22
CA THR A 194 6.44 -8.37 5.02
C THR A 194 7.23 -9.29 4.08
N GLY A 195 8.55 -9.33 4.23
CA GLY A 195 9.45 -10.21 3.48
C GLY A 195 9.83 -11.49 4.22
N VAL A 196 9.37 -11.69 5.47
CA VAL A 196 9.70 -12.87 6.29
C VAL A 196 8.64 -13.96 6.11
N TRP A 197 9.09 -15.18 5.84
CA TRP A 197 8.26 -16.38 5.65
C TRP A 197 8.87 -17.56 6.39
N GLY A 198 8.12 -18.18 7.30
CA GLY A 198 8.59 -19.35 8.05
C GLY A 198 9.91 -19.09 8.78
N ASP A 199 9.97 -17.96 9.48
CA ASP A 199 11.11 -17.51 10.29
C ASP A 199 12.41 -17.21 9.51
N LYS A 200 12.28 -16.94 8.20
CA LYS A 200 13.39 -16.58 7.32
C LYS A 200 13.06 -15.36 6.47
N LEU A 201 14.07 -14.53 6.22
CA LEU A 201 13.94 -13.36 5.35
C LEU A 201 14.17 -13.76 3.89
N TYR A 202 13.19 -13.45 3.02
CA TYR A 202 13.28 -13.68 1.58
C TYR A 202 13.11 -12.40 0.78
N GLY A 203 12.31 -11.46 1.27
CA GLY A 203 11.90 -10.28 0.51
C GLY A 203 12.60 -9.00 0.93
N ILE A 204 12.84 -8.11 -0.04
CA ILE A 204 13.29 -6.73 0.16
C ILE A 204 12.07 -5.82 0.01
N PRO A 205 11.67 -5.06 1.05
CA PRO A 205 10.52 -4.17 0.97
C PRO A 205 10.81 -2.93 0.13
N CYS A 206 9.83 -2.49 -0.66
CA CYS A 206 9.88 -1.25 -1.43
C CYS A 206 8.81 -0.29 -0.92
N PHE A 207 9.07 1.02 -0.93
CA PHE A 207 8.14 2.07 -0.47
C PHE A 207 7.63 1.81 0.96
N SER A 208 8.56 1.50 1.85
CA SER A 208 8.25 1.14 3.24
C SER A 208 7.90 2.37 4.08
N THR A 209 6.94 2.21 5.00
CA THR A 209 6.52 3.26 5.92
C THR A 209 6.32 2.72 7.34
N SER A 210 6.57 3.55 8.34
CA SER A 210 6.14 3.30 9.72
C SER A 210 4.76 3.90 10.03
N PHE A 211 4.16 4.63 9.07
CA PHE A 211 2.89 5.33 9.22
C PHE A 211 1.71 4.56 8.60
N GLY A 212 1.72 3.33 8.37
CA GLY A 212 0.79 2.45 7.65
C GLY A 212 -0.72 2.77 7.72
N ILE A 213 -1.15 4.02 7.60
CA ILE A 213 -2.57 4.39 7.47
C ILE A 213 -3.03 4.05 6.04
N PRO A 214 -4.09 3.25 5.86
CA PRO A 214 -4.55 2.87 4.52
C PRO A 214 -5.11 4.05 3.71
N GLY A 215 -5.71 5.03 4.40
CA GLY A 215 -6.32 6.20 3.80
C GLY A 215 -7.06 7.06 4.81
N ALA A 216 -7.77 8.07 4.32
CA ALA A 216 -8.50 9.03 5.15
C ALA A 216 -9.83 9.43 4.52
N THR A 217 -10.68 10.04 5.32
CA THR A 217 -11.85 10.80 4.85
C THR A 217 -11.40 12.22 4.58
N PHE A 218 -11.28 12.55 3.30
CA PHE A 218 -10.87 13.87 2.82
C PHE A 218 -12.04 14.81 2.70
N TYR A 219 -11.74 16.12 2.77
CA TYR A 219 -12.72 17.18 2.54
C TYR A 219 -12.12 18.34 1.74
N ARG A 220 -12.97 19.12 1.07
CA ARG A 220 -12.64 20.39 0.43
C ARG A 220 -12.44 21.43 1.52
N ARG A 221 -11.19 21.59 1.94
CA ARG A 221 -10.80 22.45 3.04
C ARG A 221 -11.16 23.92 2.78
N ASP A 222 -10.93 24.37 1.57
CA ASP A 222 -11.30 25.71 1.11
C ASP A 222 -12.80 26.00 1.27
N VAL A 223 -13.65 25.03 0.89
CA VAL A 223 -15.10 25.20 0.95
C VAL A 223 -15.64 25.16 2.38
N LEU A 224 -15.13 24.23 3.21
CA LEU A 224 -15.58 24.08 4.59
C LEU A 224 -15.10 25.26 5.45
N GLU A 225 -13.83 25.64 5.35
CA GLU A 225 -13.27 26.77 6.10
C GLU A 225 -13.94 28.11 5.74
N ALA A 226 -14.31 28.31 4.47
CA ALA A 226 -15.09 29.51 4.05
C ALA A 226 -16.48 29.58 4.69
N ARG A 227 -17.00 28.45 5.21
CA ARG A 227 -18.26 28.35 5.96
C ARG A 227 -18.07 28.29 7.47
N GLY A 228 -16.81 28.46 7.95
CA GLY A 228 -16.48 28.38 9.37
C GLY A 228 -16.44 26.96 9.92
N ILE A 229 -16.43 25.94 9.06
CA ILE A 229 -16.34 24.53 9.46
C ILE A 229 -14.86 24.09 9.40
N THR A 230 -14.33 23.64 10.53
CA THR A 230 -12.96 23.13 10.64
C THR A 230 -12.96 21.64 10.99
N ALA A 231 -11.88 20.94 10.66
CA ALA A 231 -11.73 19.51 10.99
C ALA A 231 -11.89 19.22 12.49
N ASP A 232 -11.48 20.15 13.35
CA ASP A 232 -11.55 19.99 14.80
C ASP A 232 -12.96 20.07 15.38
N GLN A 233 -13.92 20.56 14.63
CA GLN A 233 -15.34 20.57 15.02
C GLN A 233 -16.02 19.22 14.78
N VAL A 234 -15.44 18.37 13.95
CA VAL A 234 -15.94 17.02 13.68
C VAL A 234 -15.41 16.05 14.73
N LYS A 235 -16.25 15.60 15.63
CA LYS A 235 -15.91 14.69 16.73
C LYS A 235 -16.61 13.34 16.63
N SER A 236 -17.74 13.28 15.89
CA SER A 236 -18.60 12.12 15.81
C SER A 236 -19.14 11.90 14.39
N ALA A 237 -19.73 10.74 14.18
CA ALA A 237 -20.44 10.42 12.95
C ALA A 237 -21.70 11.29 12.77
N ASP A 238 -22.33 11.73 13.86
CA ASP A 238 -23.48 12.64 13.79
C ASP A 238 -23.06 14.04 13.35
N ASP A 239 -21.87 14.52 13.74
CA ASP A 239 -21.35 15.80 13.23
C ASP A 239 -21.18 15.75 11.70
N LEU A 240 -20.66 14.62 11.17
CA LEU A 240 -20.57 14.42 9.71
C LEU A 240 -21.94 14.41 9.03
N MET A 241 -22.94 13.78 9.64
CA MET A 241 -24.30 13.78 9.09
C MET A 241 -24.92 15.18 9.07
N ASN A 242 -24.68 15.99 10.13
CA ASN A 242 -25.12 17.38 10.21
C ASN A 242 -24.44 18.25 9.15
N ILE A 243 -23.14 18.10 8.97
CA ILE A 243 -22.37 18.74 7.89
C ILE A 243 -22.93 18.33 6.52
N GLY A 244 -23.30 17.06 6.35
CA GLY A 244 -23.96 16.54 5.14
C GLY A 244 -25.19 17.32 4.77
N LYS A 245 -26.06 17.56 5.76
CA LYS A 245 -27.28 18.36 5.62
C LYS A 245 -26.98 19.83 5.28
N GLU A 246 -25.97 20.42 5.93
CA GLU A 246 -25.62 21.84 5.75
C GLU A 246 -24.98 22.10 4.38
N LEU A 247 -24.12 21.21 3.92
CA LEU A 247 -23.31 21.42 2.71
C LEU A 247 -24.03 21.02 1.43
N THR A 248 -25.07 20.15 1.48
CA THR A 248 -25.73 19.65 0.27
C THR A 248 -26.67 20.71 -0.31
N ASP A 249 -26.44 21.07 -1.57
CA ASP A 249 -27.31 21.87 -2.40
C ASP A 249 -27.51 21.19 -3.76
N ALA A 250 -28.39 20.20 -3.78
CA ALA A 250 -28.69 19.41 -4.98
C ALA A 250 -29.21 20.28 -6.15
N LYS A 251 -29.83 21.44 -5.88
CA LYS A 251 -30.28 22.36 -6.93
C LYS A 251 -29.13 23.00 -7.67
N ARG A 252 -28.00 23.19 -7.00
CA ARG A 252 -26.74 23.69 -7.57
C ARG A 252 -25.82 22.57 -8.05
N GLY A 253 -26.21 21.30 -7.92
CA GLY A 253 -25.39 20.17 -8.29
C GLY A 253 -24.22 19.92 -7.32
N VAL A 254 -24.40 20.24 -6.03
CA VAL A 254 -23.41 20.03 -4.97
C VAL A 254 -23.96 19.07 -3.94
N TRP A 255 -23.20 18.03 -3.64
CA TRP A 255 -23.49 17.09 -2.57
C TRP A 255 -22.36 17.07 -1.56
N ALA A 256 -22.69 16.87 -0.30
CA ALA A 256 -21.70 16.84 0.75
C ALA A 256 -20.75 15.65 0.58
N PHE A 257 -21.27 14.47 0.21
CA PHE A 257 -20.50 13.23 0.21
C PHE A 257 -20.34 12.59 -1.17
N ASP A 258 -19.15 12.07 -1.41
CA ASP A 258 -18.85 10.95 -2.29
C ASP A 258 -18.81 9.64 -1.46
N ASP A 259 -18.24 8.54 -1.97
CA ASP A 259 -18.08 7.31 -1.20
C ASP A 259 -17.06 7.49 -0.07
N VAL A 260 -17.44 7.16 1.16
CA VAL A 260 -16.61 7.25 2.37
C VAL A 260 -16.52 5.91 3.13
N TRP A 261 -17.18 4.85 2.65
CA TRP A 261 -17.30 3.57 3.35
C TRP A 261 -15.96 3.02 3.84
N THR A 262 -14.99 2.88 2.94
CA THR A 262 -13.74 2.17 3.20
C THR A 262 -12.94 2.76 4.37
N TYR A 263 -12.96 4.07 4.55
CA TYR A 263 -12.09 4.75 5.50
C TYR A 263 -12.83 5.26 6.73
N LEU A 264 -14.13 5.51 6.64
CA LEU A 264 -14.90 6.05 7.78
C LEU A 264 -15.36 4.96 8.76
N GLN A 265 -15.47 3.69 8.34
CA GLN A 265 -15.86 2.59 9.25
C GLN A 265 -14.94 2.45 10.48
N THR A 266 -13.72 2.96 10.42
CA THR A 266 -12.78 2.99 11.56
C THR A 266 -13.34 3.80 12.74
N ALA A 267 -14.25 4.75 12.52
CA ALA A 267 -14.91 5.51 13.58
C ALA A 267 -15.70 4.62 14.55
N TRP A 268 -16.20 3.47 14.10
CA TRP A 268 -16.86 2.46 14.92
C TRP A 268 -15.91 1.42 15.51
N ASN A 269 -14.59 1.58 15.29
CA ASN A 269 -13.59 0.58 15.69
C ASN A 269 -13.85 -0.81 15.08
N VAL A 270 -14.34 -0.84 13.84
CA VAL A 270 -14.52 -2.08 13.08
C VAL A 270 -13.17 -2.76 12.91
N PRO A 271 -12.99 -4.02 13.31
CA PRO A 271 -11.71 -4.70 13.23
C PRO A 271 -11.17 -4.79 11.79
N MET A 272 -9.87 -4.60 11.62
CA MET A 272 -9.22 -4.89 10.35
C MET A 272 -8.89 -6.39 10.26
N ASN A 273 -9.67 -7.14 9.49
CA ASN A 273 -9.64 -8.60 9.32
C ASN A 273 -10.02 -9.39 10.58
N TRP A 274 -9.32 -9.21 11.70
CA TRP A 274 -9.55 -9.96 12.93
C TRP A 274 -9.36 -9.09 14.16
N ARG A 275 -10.11 -9.41 15.22
CA ARG A 275 -9.90 -8.97 16.60
C ARG A 275 -9.75 -10.21 17.47
N ILE A 276 -9.04 -10.10 18.58
CA ILE A 276 -8.92 -11.18 19.57
C ILE A 276 -9.66 -10.73 20.82
N ASP A 277 -10.81 -11.35 21.09
CA ASP A 277 -11.63 -11.08 22.26
C ASP A 277 -11.59 -12.31 23.19
N ASN A 278 -11.07 -12.14 24.41
CA ASN A 278 -10.93 -13.23 25.38
C ASN A 278 -10.20 -14.48 24.81
N GLY A 279 -9.14 -14.25 24.02
CA GLY A 279 -8.35 -15.32 23.40
C GLY A 279 -9.00 -15.98 22.17
N LYS A 280 -10.13 -15.46 21.67
CA LYS A 280 -10.83 -15.99 20.50
C LYS A 280 -10.82 -14.99 19.35
N LEU A 281 -10.69 -15.49 18.13
CA LEU A 281 -10.81 -14.67 16.94
C LEU A 281 -12.24 -14.21 16.72
N VAL A 282 -12.38 -12.93 16.38
CA VAL A 282 -13.64 -12.31 16.01
C VAL A 282 -13.44 -11.63 14.65
N HIS A 283 -14.25 -12.02 13.66
CA HIS A 283 -14.25 -11.42 12.33
C HIS A 283 -15.07 -10.11 12.35
N PRO A 284 -14.76 -9.08 11.53
CA PRO A 284 -15.58 -7.86 11.43
C PRO A 284 -17.08 -8.15 11.30
N PHE A 285 -17.46 -9.11 10.46
CA PHE A 285 -18.85 -9.51 10.23
C PHE A 285 -19.56 -10.12 11.47
N GLU A 286 -18.84 -10.38 12.55
CA GLU A 286 -19.40 -10.87 13.81
C GLU A 286 -19.61 -9.75 14.84
N THR A 287 -19.24 -8.52 14.50
CA THR A 287 -19.20 -7.39 15.43
C THR A 287 -20.42 -6.50 15.30
N GLN A 288 -20.88 -5.97 16.43
CA GLN A 288 -21.96 -4.98 16.45
C GLN A 288 -21.48 -3.66 15.82
N GLU A 289 -20.21 -3.32 16.01
CA GLU A 289 -19.54 -2.14 15.45
C GLU A 289 -19.65 -2.10 13.94
N PHE A 290 -19.50 -3.24 13.25
CA PHE A 290 -19.68 -3.34 11.81
C PHE A 290 -21.11 -3.03 11.37
N LEU A 291 -22.11 -3.57 12.09
CA LEU A 291 -23.52 -3.35 11.78
C LEU A 291 -23.93 -1.88 12.02
N GLU A 292 -23.41 -1.26 13.06
CA GLU A 292 -23.66 0.16 13.37
C GLU A 292 -23.01 1.06 12.32
N ALA A 293 -21.79 0.77 11.90
CA ALA A 293 -21.13 1.47 10.79
C ALA A 293 -21.95 1.35 9.50
N LEU A 294 -22.44 0.15 9.19
CA LEU A 294 -23.24 -0.11 8.01
C LEU A 294 -24.58 0.62 8.06
N ASP A 295 -25.26 0.62 9.21
CA ASP A 295 -26.53 1.35 9.39
C ASP A 295 -26.36 2.85 9.16
N TRP A 296 -25.28 3.44 9.70
CA TRP A 296 -24.99 4.84 9.50
C TRP A 296 -24.73 5.15 8.02
N HIS A 297 -23.98 4.31 7.31
CA HIS A 297 -23.70 4.51 5.88
C HIS A 297 -24.95 4.31 5.03
N TYR A 298 -25.82 3.36 5.38
CA TYR A 298 -27.12 3.19 4.73
C TYR A 298 -28.00 4.44 4.92
N ARG A 299 -28.05 5.00 6.14
CA ARG A 299 -28.75 6.27 6.39
C ARG A 299 -28.13 7.42 5.59
N LEU A 300 -26.82 7.50 5.49
CA LEU A 300 -26.15 8.48 4.63
C LEU A 300 -26.54 8.31 3.16
N ALA A 301 -26.50 7.09 2.64
CA ALA A 301 -26.85 6.80 1.24
C ALA A 301 -28.31 7.18 0.91
N THR A 302 -29.22 7.05 1.89
CA THR A 302 -30.65 7.34 1.73
C THR A 302 -31.04 8.77 2.13
N SER A 303 -30.11 9.56 2.69
CA SER A 303 -30.39 10.93 3.16
C SER A 303 -30.53 11.97 2.04
N GLY A 304 -30.00 11.68 0.85
CA GLY A 304 -29.86 12.65 -0.25
C GLY A 304 -28.59 13.50 -0.17
N TYR A 305 -27.65 13.20 0.75
CA TYR A 305 -26.39 13.96 0.92
C TYR A 305 -25.22 13.39 0.10
N MET A 306 -25.37 12.20 -0.45
CA MET A 306 -24.38 11.60 -1.34
C MET A 306 -24.65 11.93 -2.81
N HIS A 307 -23.57 12.11 -3.57
CA HIS A 307 -23.65 12.37 -5.01
C HIS A 307 -24.29 11.18 -5.74
N PRO A 308 -25.27 11.40 -6.67
CA PRO A 308 -26.00 10.32 -7.34
C PRO A 308 -25.10 9.33 -8.10
N GLU A 309 -24.03 9.80 -8.73
CA GLU A 309 -23.10 8.91 -9.43
C GLU A 309 -22.28 8.04 -8.44
N ALA A 310 -21.94 8.57 -7.25
CA ALA A 310 -21.31 7.77 -6.20
C ALA A 310 -22.25 6.66 -5.73
N LEU A 311 -23.55 6.97 -5.51
CA LEU A 311 -24.59 5.97 -5.22
C LEU A 311 -24.78 4.95 -6.34
N ALA A 312 -24.56 5.35 -7.60
CA ALA A 312 -24.56 4.42 -8.74
C ALA A 312 -23.34 3.49 -8.75
N GLY A 313 -22.31 3.82 -7.97
CA GLY A 313 -21.06 3.05 -7.88
C GLY A 313 -19.97 3.52 -8.85
N ASP A 314 -20.09 4.73 -9.39
CA ASP A 314 -19.03 5.36 -10.22
C ASP A 314 -17.91 5.90 -9.33
N VAL A 315 -16.94 5.03 -9.05
CA VAL A 315 -15.71 5.40 -8.32
C VAL A 315 -14.65 6.06 -9.21
N ALA A 316 -14.72 5.84 -10.53
CA ALA A 316 -13.69 6.31 -11.46
C ALA A 316 -13.67 7.85 -11.56
N ASN A 317 -14.83 8.50 -11.47
CA ASN A 317 -14.98 9.94 -11.55
C ASN A 317 -15.01 10.65 -10.17
N GLY A 318 -14.80 9.94 -9.07
CA GLY A 318 -14.82 10.50 -7.70
C GLY A 318 -13.84 11.66 -7.53
N ALA A 319 -12.61 11.52 -8.01
CA ALA A 319 -11.61 12.61 -7.96
C ALA A 319 -12.08 13.86 -8.74
N THR A 320 -12.66 13.68 -9.93
CA THR A 320 -13.18 14.79 -10.75
C THR A 320 -14.33 15.52 -10.06
N ARG A 321 -15.24 14.77 -9.41
CA ARG A 321 -16.32 15.36 -8.62
C ARG A 321 -15.79 16.16 -7.43
N PHE A 322 -14.76 15.65 -6.78
CA PHE A 322 -14.13 16.33 -5.65
C PHE A 322 -13.39 17.60 -6.10
N TYR A 323 -12.59 17.57 -7.18
CA TYR A 323 -11.91 18.75 -7.72
C TYR A 323 -12.88 19.85 -8.13
N SER A 324 -13.96 19.50 -8.81
CA SER A 324 -14.97 20.47 -9.27
C SER A 324 -15.93 20.95 -8.18
N GLY A 325 -15.79 20.46 -6.94
CA GLY A 325 -16.67 20.84 -5.82
C GLY A 325 -18.09 20.28 -5.92
N LYS A 326 -18.33 19.27 -6.77
CA LYS A 326 -19.61 18.57 -6.84
C LYS A 326 -19.81 17.61 -5.67
N SER A 327 -18.70 17.05 -5.15
CA SER A 327 -18.65 16.33 -3.88
C SER A 327 -17.61 17.00 -2.99
N LEU A 328 -17.93 17.22 -1.71
CA LEU A 328 -17.09 18.00 -0.79
C LEU A 328 -16.34 17.14 0.22
N ILE A 329 -16.81 15.92 0.47
CA ILE A 329 -16.23 14.93 1.39
C ILE A 329 -16.17 13.59 0.68
N GLY A 330 -15.03 12.91 0.73
CA GLY A 330 -14.85 11.61 0.08
C GLY A 330 -13.75 10.78 0.73
N GLY A 331 -13.81 9.46 0.60
CA GLY A 331 -12.76 8.55 1.06
C GLY A 331 -11.65 8.39 0.02
N GLY A 332 -10.42 8.20 0.46
CA GLY A 332 -9.32 7.93 -0.45
C GLY A 332 -8.04 7.47 0.24
N GLY A 333 -7.17 6.79 -0.52
CA GLY A 333 -5.83 6.45 -0.07
C GLY A 333 -4.96 7.70 0.12
N LEU A 334 -4.02 7.67 1.06
CA LEU A 334 -3.14 8.81 1.34
C LEU A 334 -2.27 9.22 0.13
N GLY A 335 -1.95 8.29 -0.77
CA GLY A 335 -1.22 8.58 -1.99
C GLY A 335 -1.91 9.57 -2.93
N ALA A 336 -3.21 9.80 -2.76
CA ALA A 336 -3.94 10.84 -3.50
C ALA A 336 -3.67 12.26 -2.97
N TRP A 337 -3.05 12.41 -1.81
CA TRP A 337 -2.73 13.72 -1.23
C TRP A 337 -1.31 14.15 -1.58
N ASN A 338 -1.12 14.65 -2.77
CA ASN A 338 0.19 15.02 -3.32
C ASN A 338 0.10 16.27 -4.20
N LEU A 339 1.24 16.73 -4.73
CA LEU A 339 1.31 17.90 -5.60
C LEU A 339 0.48 17.74 -6.88
N GLY A 340 0.47 16.56 -7.50
CA GLY A 340 -0.31 16.29 -8.72
C GLY A 340 -1.81 16.39 -8.49
N ASP A 341 -2.28 15.91 -7.33
CA ASP A 341 -3.66 16.10 -6.88
C ASP A 341 -3.99 17.60 -6.70
N HIS A 342 -3.11 18.32 -6.00
CA HIS A 342 -3.27 19.76 -5.81
C HIS A 342 -3.34 20.52 -7.13
N GLN A 343 -2.44 20.23 -8.08
CA GLN A 343 -2.44 20.84 -9.40
C GLN A 343 -3.71 20.54 -10.19
N SER A 344 -4.20 19.29 -10.14
CA SER A 344 -5.46 18.90 -10.78
C SER A 344 -6.66 19.61 -10.16
N GLY A 345 -6.67 19.74 -8.84
CA GLY A 345 -7.72 20.46 -8.13
C GLY A 345 -7.73 21.95 -8.44
N VAL A 346 -6.57 22.62 -8.43
CA VAL A 346 -6.42 24.04 -8.75
C VAL A 346 -6.78 24.32 -10.22
N ALA A 347 -6.51 23.37 -11.14
CA ALA A 347 -6.94 23.50 -12.52
C ALA A 347 -8.47 23.50 -12.68
N ALA A 348 -9.19 22.79 -11.79
CA ALA A 348 -10.66 22.76 -11.76
C ALA A 348 -11.26 23.92 -10.94
N ASP A 349 -10.62 24.31 -9.85
CA ASP A 349 -11.03 25.39 -8.95
C ASP A 349 -9.76 26.07 -8.35
N PRO A 350 -9.49 27.35 -8.70
CA PRO A 350 -8.28 28.06 -8.23
C PRO A 350 -8.13 28.13 -6.70
N ASN A 351 -9.22 27.97 -5.96
CA ASN A 351 -9.22 27.98 -4.50
C ASN A 351 -9.02 26.60 -3.89
N TYR A 352 -8.92 25.55 -4.70
CA TYR A 352 -8.86 24.18 -4.24
C TYR A 352 -7.81 23.94 -3.16
N ARG A 353 -8.26 23.37 -2.06
CA ARG A 353 -7.41 22.89 -0.98
C ARG A 353 -8.01 21.63 -0.36
N ARG A 354 -7.23 20.55 -0.35
CA ARG A 354 -7.60 19.30 0.30
C ARG A 354 -7.24 19.34 1.78
N GLY A 355 -8.10 18.81 2.63
CA GLY A 355 -7.81 18.42 4.01
C GLY A 355 -8.29 17.00 4.27
N ALA A 356 -7.92 16.44 5.41
CA ALA A 356 -8.48 15.20 5.93
C ALA A 356 -9.00 15.42 7.35
N PHE A 357 -10.13 14.79 7.68
CA PHE A 357 -10.62 14.79 9.05
C PHE A 357 -9.67 13.97 9.94
N ASN A 358 -9.52 14.40 11.19
CA ASN A 358 -8.84 13.59 12.19
C ASN A 358 -9.65 12.32 12.48
N ALA A 359 -8.98 11.30 13.02
CA ALA A 359 -9.67 10.12 13.51
C ALA A 359 -10.69 10.51 14.58
N ILE A 360 -11.88 9.97 14.47
CA ILE A 360 -13.01 10.17 15.38
C ILE A 360 -13.52 8.85 15.91
N THR A 361 -14.29 8.88 16.98
CA THR A 361 -15.19 7.78 17.36
C THR A 361 -16.61 8.08 16.88
N ALA A 362 -17.41 7.07 16.63
CA ALA A 362 -18.75 7.23 16.08
C ALA A 362 -19.66 8.10 16.98
N ASP A 363 -19.53 7.94 18.29
CA ASP A 363 -20.32 8.66 19.30
C ASP A 363 -19.60 9.89 19.90
N GLY A 364 -18.41 10.20 19.42
CA GLY A 364 -17.58 11.31 19.92
C GLY A 364 -16.94 11.07 21.28
N LYS A 365 -16.95 9.83 21.80
CA LYS A 365 -16.42 9.48 23.12
C LYS A 365 -15.25 8.50 23.02
N GLY A 366 -14.36 8.56 24.02
CA GLY A 366 -13.19 7.67 24.08
C GLY A 366 -12.09 8.03 23.10
N THR A 367 -11.23 7.08 22.82
CA THR A 367 -10.04 7.25 21.96
C THR A 367 -10.27 6.59 20.62
N PRO A 368 -10.09 7.29 19.52
CA PRO A 368 -10.13 6.68 18.18
C PRO A 368 -9.07 5.58 18.02
N VAL A 369 -9.33 4.63 17.13
CA VAL A 369 -8.39 3.58 16.73
C VAL A 369 -8.24 3.59 15.22
N ILE A 370 -7.00 3.58 14.74
CA ILE A 370 -6.68 3.40 13.32
C ILE A 370 -5.84 2.13 13.20
N TYR A 371 -6.39 1.10 12.59
CA TYR A 371 -5.62 -0.12 12.34
C TYR A 371 -4.59 0.10 11.23
N MET A 372 -3.34 -0.25 11.53
CA MET A 372 -2.23 -0.16 10.59
C MET A 372 -2.39 -1.17 9.45
N GLY A 373 -2.29 -0.71 8.23
CA GLY A 373 -2.07 -1.55 7.06
C GLY A 373 -0.65 -2.10 7.00
N ALA A 374 -0.32 -2.86 5.97
CA ALA A 374 1.02 -3.38 5.76
C ALA A 374 2.05 -2.24 5.65
N ALA A 375 3.20 -2.39 6.31
CA ALA A 375 4.28 -1.41 6.27
C ALA A 375 5.00 -1.36 4.91
N ALA A 376 4.90 -2.41 4.10
CA ALA A 376 5.23 -2.44 2.68
C ALA A 376 4.29 -3.41 1.97
N SER A 377 3.91 -3.07 0.75
CA SER A 377 3.04 -3.90 -0.09
C SER A 377 3.71 -4.35 -1.38
N MET A 378 4.80 -3.69 -1.78
CA MET A 378 5.66 -4.07 -2.90
C MET A 378 6.91 -4.74 -2.33
N ILE A 379 7.08 -6.03 -2.61
CA ILE A 379 8.19 -6.83 -2.07
C ILE A 379 8.96 -7.44 -3.24
N SER A 380 10.25 -7.23 -3.28
CA SER A 380 11.09 -7.86 -4.30
C SER A 380 11.84 -9.08 -3.75
N TYR A 381 12.09 -10.04 -4.62
CA TYR A 381 12.69 -11.33 -4.27
C TYR A 381 13.77 -11.70 -5.28
N LEU A 382 14.84 -12.31 -4.81
CA LEU A 382 15.90 -12.85 -5.65
C LEU A 382 15.65 -14.33 -5.96
N ASN A 383 16.11 -14.80 -7.13
CA ASN A 383 15.96 -16.18 -7.56
C ASN A 383 16.87 -17.11 -6.75
N ALA A 384 16.36 -18.25 -6.30
CA ALA A 384 17.10 -19.26 -5.53
C ALA A 384 18.27 -19.91 -6.31
N ASN A 385 18.28 -19.82 -7.64
CA ASN A 385 19.36 -20.35 -8.48
C ASN A 385 20.60 -19.46 -8.52
N LEU A 386 20.53 -18.25 -7.98
CA LEU A 386 21.68 -17.34 -7.90
C LEU A 386 22.76 -17.89 -6.95
N LYS A 387 24.01 -17.71 -7.35
CA LYS A 387 25.16 -18.04 -6.49
C LYS A 387 25.29 -17.02 -5.35
N PRO A 388 25.89 -17.37 -4.20
CA PRO A 388 26.07 -16.44 -3.09
C PRO A 388 26.68 -15.09 -3.49
N ALA A 389 27.72 -15.07 -4.32
CA ALA A 389 28.35 -13.83 -4.79
C ALA A 389 27.40 -12.96 -5.65
N GLN A 390 26.49 -13.57 -6.41
CA GLN A 390 25.49 -12.86 -7.20
C GLN A 390 24.38 -12.26 -6.29
N ILE A 391 24.00 -12.99 -5.24
CA ILE A 391 23.05 -12.48 -4.22
C ILE A 391 23.67 -11.26 -3.52
N GLU A 392 24.92 -11.35 -3.07
CA GLU A 392 25.62 -10.21 -2.44
C GLU A 392 25.74 -9.00 -3.37
N GLU A 393 26.02 -9.22 -4.66
CA GLU A 393 26.08 -8.16 -5.66
C GLU A 393 24.72 -7.49 -5.83
N LEU A 394 23.63 -8.27 -5.97
CA LEU A 394 22.28 -7.71 -6.11
C LEU A 394 21.78 -7.03 -4.82
N ILE A 395 22.20 -7.47 -3.63
CA ILE A 395 21.92 -6.75 -2.38
C ILE A 395 22.66 -5.41 -2.34
N ALA A 396 23.90 -5.35 -2.83
CA ALA A 396 24.63 -4.08 -2.95
C ALA A 396 23.95 -3.13 -3.96
N VAL A 397 23.44 -3.66 -5.06
CA VAL A 397 22.58 -2.91 -6.01
C VAL A 397 21.30 -2.45 -5.32
N ALA A 398 20.63 -3.30 -4.54
CA ALA A 398 19.43 -2.93 -3.78
C ALA A 398 19.72 -1.79 -2.78
N ASN A 399 20.89 -1.80 -2.14
CA ASN A 399 21.32 -0.72 -1.25
C ASN A 399 21.48 0.61 -2.01
N TYR A 400 21.99 0.60 -3.24
CA TYR A 400 22.03 1.78 -4.10
C TYR A 400 20.63 2.29 -4.45
N LEU A 401 19.73 1.39 -4.86
CA LEU A 401 18.36 1.74 -5.23
C LEU A 401 17.55 2.27 -4.04
N ALA A 402 17.84 1.81 -2.84
CA ALA A 402 17.21 2.27 -1.59
C ALA A 402 17.80 3.59 -1.05
N ALA A 403 18.52 4.35 -1.88
CA ALA A 403 19.12 5.63 -1.49
C ALA A 403 18.09 6.61 -0.95
N PRO A 404 18.35 7.31 0.17
CA PRO A 404 17.42 8.24 0.78
C PRO A 404 17.06 9.43 -0.12
N TYR A 405 15.88 10.00 0.11
CA TYR A 405 15.41 11.20 -0.57
C TYR A 405 16.49 12.29 -0.66
N GLY A 406 16.61 12.89 -1.83
CA GLY A 406 17.46 14.04 -2.08
C GLY A 406 18.96 13.73 -2.21
N THR A 407 19.36 12.46 -2.20
CA THR A 407 20.73 12.04 -2.51
C THR A 407 20.99 11.96 -4.00
N ALA A 408 22.24 11.86 -4.42
CA ALA A 408 22.63 11.77 -5.83
C ALA A 408 22.05 10.51 -6.48
N GLU A 409 22.14 9.37 -5.79
CA GLU A 409 21.60 8.09 -6.22
C GLU A 409 20.07 8.14 -6.32
N TYR A 410 19.40 8.72 -5.31
CA TYR A 410 17.94 8.93 -5.35
C TYR A 410 17.54 9.77 -6.56
N THR A 411 18.30 10.85 -6.85
CA THR A 411 18.04 11.72 -8.01
C THR A 411 18.14 10.93 -9.31
N LEU A 412 19.18 10.14 -9.48
CA LEU A 412 19.34 9.31 -10.68
C LEU A 412 18.23 8.27 -10.81
N VAL A 413 17.92 7.54 -9.72
CA VAL A 413 16.90 6.47 -9.72
C VAL A 413 15.51 7.00 -10.04
N ASN A 414 15.13 8.18 -9.52
CA ASN A 414 13.77 8.70 -9.62
C ASN A 414 13.58 9.75 -10.72
N TYR A 415 14.63 10.42 -11.16
CA TYR A 415 14.54 11.50 -12.16
C TYR A 415 15.46 11.28 -13.37
N GLY A 416 16.35 10.28 -13.34
CA GLY A 416 17.30 10.03 -14.41
C GLY A 416 18.45 11.06 -14.44
N VAL A 417 19.07 11.21 -15.60
CA VAL A 417 20.25 12.07 -15.81
C VAL A 417 19.82 13.52 -15.99
N GLU A 418 20.43 14.44 -15.24
CA GLU A 418 20.21 15.88 -15.37
C GLU A 418 20.65 16.37 -16.76
N GLY A 419 19.86 17.24 -17.39
CA GLY A 419 20.06 17.72 -18.75
C GLY A 419 19.54 16.78 -19.86
N VAL A 420 19.20 15.52 -19.52
CA VAL A 420 18.60 14.54 -20.43
C VAL A 420 17.17 14.23 -20.02
N HIS A 421 17.00 13.60 -18.85
CA HIS A 421 15.72 13.12 -18.36
C HIS A 421 15.01 14.14 -17.48
N HIS A 422 15.76 15.02 -16.81
CA HIS A 422 15.22 16.13 -16.03
C HIS A 422 16.08 17.38 -16.14
N THR A 423 15.47 18.51 -15.86
CA THR A 423 16.13 19.80 -15.62
C THR A 423 15.68 20.31 -14.25
N ARG A 424 16.35 21.33 -13.72
CA ARG A 424 15.93 21.97 -12.47
C ARG A 424 15.11 23.20 -12.76
N VAL A 425 13.84 23.17 -12.35
CA VAL A 425 12.94 24.32 -12.38
C VAL A 425 12.77 24.80 -10.93
N ASN A 426 13.21 26.01 -10.63
CA ASN A 426 13.23 26.54 -9.25
C ASN A 426 13.95 25.61 -8.25
N GLY A 427 15.02 24.95 -8.69
CA GLY A 427 15.78 24.01 -7.87
C GLY A 427 15.21 22.58 -7.80
N VAL A 428 14.02 22.35 -8.34
CA VAL A 428 13.31 21.05 -8.30
C VAL A 428 13.56 20.25 -9.58
N PRO A 429 13.98 18.96 -9.50
CA PRO A 429 14.05 18.09 -10.66
C PRO A 429 12.69 17.99 -11.36
N THR A 430 12.63 18.38 -12.61
CA THR A 430 11.40 18.40 -13.42
C THR A 430 11.66 17.64 -14.72
N PHE A 431 10.84 16.65 -15.02
CA PHE A 431 11.01 15.80 -16.19
C PHE A 431 10.98 16.59 -17.50
N THR A 432 11.93 16.30 -18.38
CA THR A 432 11.87 16.59 -19.81
C THR A 432 10.88 15.63 -20.49
N ASP A 433 10.62 15.82 -21.77
CA ASP A 433 9.78 14.88 -22.54
C ASP A 433 10.46 13.50 -22.65
N GLU A 434 11.79 13.44 -22.72
CA GLU A 434 12.53 12.17 -22.67
C GLU A 434 12.39 11.52 -21.29
N GLY A 435 12.50 12.30 -20.21
CA GLY A 435 12.30 11.79 -18.84
C GLY A 435 10.92 11.20 -18.61
N LYS A 436 9.86 11.86 -19.08
CA LYS A 436 8.48 11.32 -18.98
C LYS A 436 8.30 9.99 -19.71
N LYS A 437 9.05 9.78 -20.80
CA LYS A 437 9.00 8.57 -21.61
C LYS A 437 9.85 7.43 -21.03
N ASP A 438 11.06 7.74 -20.55
CA ASP A 438 12.08 6.75 -20.18
C ASP A 438 12.06 6.36 -18.70
N VAL A 439 11.80 7.33 -17.80
CA VAL A 439 11.87 7.13 -16.35
C VAL A 439 10.50 6.71 -15.81
N GLN A 440 10.39 5.48 -15.33
CA GLN A 440 9.16 4.94 -14.77
C GLN A 440 9.37 4.48 -13.33
N ALA A 441 8.54 4.99 -12.41
CA ALA A 441 8.60 4.65 -10.99
C ALA A 441 8.34 3.15 -10.69
N THR A 442 7.73 2.44 -11.62
CA THR A 442 7.42 1.01 -11.52
C THR A 442 8.54 0.08 -12.02
N THR A 443 9.74 0.59 -12.21
CA THR A 443 10.92 -0.18 -12.65
C THR A 443 11.92 -0.35 -11.51
N PHE A 444 13.04 0.34 -11.49
CA PHE A 444 14.07 0.20 -10.45
C PHE A 444 13.55 0.43 -9.02
N PRO A 445 12.68 1.42 -8.73
CA PRO A 445 12.14 1.58 -7.38
C PRO A 445 11.29 0.41 -6.88
N PHE A 446 10.79 -0.46 -7.78
CA PHE A 446 10.09 -1.69 -7.39
C PHE A 446 11.04 -2.87 -7.09
N LEU A 447 12.33 -2.71 -7.30
CA LEU A 447 13.34 -3.68 -6.88
C LEU A 447 13.87 -3.38 -5.48
N ALA A 448 14.13 -2.11 -5.19
CA ALA A 448 14.38 -1.58 -3.84
C ALA A 448 14.12 -0.06 -3.86
N ALA A 449 13.61 0.46 -2.77
CA ALA A 449 13.35 1.88 -2.59
C ALA A 449 13.60 2.30 -1.14
N PRO A 450 13.91 3.58 -0.88
CA PRO A 450 14.02 4.10 0.49
C PRO A 450 12.67 4.03 1.21
N GLY A 451 12.71 4.26 2.53
CA GLY A 451 11.51 4.54 3.30
C GLY A 451 10.74 5.74 2.73
N SER A 452 9.41 5.68 2.84
CA SER A 452 8.52 6.73 2.37
C SER A 452 8.81 8.07 3.05
N VAL A 453 8.68 9.14 2.26
CA VAL A 453 8.78 10.52 2.74
C VAL A 453 7.65 11.34 2.16
N ILE A 454 7.32 12.44 2.79
CA ILE A 454 6.35 13.41 2.27
C ILE A 454 7.14 14.57 1.67
N SER A 455 7.10 14.66 0.36
CA SER A 455 7.79 15.73 -0.37
C SER A 455 6.97 16.15 -1.59
N ASN A 456 6.63 17.44 -1.63
CA ASN A 456 5.93 18.07 -2.74
C ASN A 456 6.67 19.35 -3.10
N PRO A 457 7.84 19.27 -3.72
CA PRO A 457 8.62 20.46 -4.08
C PRO A 457 7.83 21.37 -5.01
N GLY A 458 7.73 22.66 -4.66
CA GLY A 458 6.84 23.63 -5.33
C GLY A 458 5.39 23.60 -4.83
N GLY A 459 5.09 22.79 -3.83
CA GLY A 459 3.79 22.68 -3.15
C GLY A 459 3.99 22.46 -1.64
N GLU A 460 4.83 23.30 -1.00
CA GLU A 460 5.20 23.16 0.43
C GLU A 460 3.99 23.12 1.35
N GLN A 461 2.89 23.80 0.98
CA GLN A 461 1.67 23.78 1.78
C GLN A 461 1.02 22.41 1.80
N VAL A 462 1.07 21.64 0.70
CA VAL A 462 0.57 20.26 0.63
C VAL A 462 1.36 19.37 1.61
N THR A 463 2.69 19.51 1.61
CA THR A 463 3.55 18.77 2.56
C THR A 463 3.23 19.14 4.00
N LYS A 464 3.08 20.44 4.32
CA LYS A 464 2.75 20.93 5.66
C LYS A 464 1.37 20.45 6.13
N ASP A 465 0.36 20.50 5.27
CA ASP A 465 -1.00 20.06 5.59
C ASP A 465 -1.01 18.55 5.88
N TYR A 466 -0.35 17.75 5.04
CA TYR A 466 -0.23 16.31 5.24
C TYR A 466 0.51 15.96 6.55
N THR A 467 1.69 16.55 6.78
CA THR A 467 2.51 16.22 7.94
C THR A 467 1.87 16.67 9.24
N SER A 468 1.15 17.80 9.25
CA SER A 468 0.38 18.24 10.42
C SER A 468 -0.75 17.28 10.75
N TRP A 469 -1.50 16.81 9.73
CA TRP A 469 -2.55 15.83 9.91
C TRP A 469 -1.99 14.49 10.37
N SER A 470 -0.90 14.01 9.78
CA SER A 470 -0.28 12.75 10.18
C SER A 470 0.22 12.78 11.63
N ALA A 471 0.84 13.89 12.06
CA ALA A 471 1.28 14.10 13.43
C ALA A 471 0.13 14.09 14.44
N ALA A 472 -1.04 14.61 14.07
CA ALA A 472 -2.23 14.59 14.92
C ALA A 472 -2.81 13.18 15.10
N ASN A 473 -2.62 12.29 14.11
CA ASN A 473 -3.28 10.99 14.02
C ASN A 473 -2.37 9.78 14.36
N VAL A 474 -1.04 9.91 14.29
CA VAL A 474 -0.10 8.81 14.53
C VAL A 474 -0.26 8.13 15.89
N LYS A 475 -0.71 8.86 16.90
CA LYS A 475 -0.97 8.35 18.25
C LYS A 475 -2.13 7.34 18.35
N TYR A 476 -3.00 7.29 17.33
CA TYR A 476 -4.15 6.38 17.28
C TYR A 476 -3.86 5.09 16.51
N LEU A 477 -2.65 4.97 15.95
CA LEU A 477 -2.25 3.80 15.18
C LEU A 477 -2.08 2.57 16.08
N THR A 478 -2.69 1.49 15.66
CA THR A 478 -2.69 0.20 16.38
C THR A 478 -2.41 -0.93 15.39
N LYS A 479 -1.50 -1.83 15.74
CA LYS A 479 -1.26 -3.05 14.96
C LYS A 479 -2.45 -4.00 15.12
N PRO A 480 -3.12 -4.45 14.04
CA PRO A 480 -4.12 -5.51 14.15
C PRO A 480 -3.44 -6.86 14.45
N PRO A 481 -4.18 -7.87 14.94
CA PRO A 481 -3.68 -9.23 15.04
C PRO A 481 -3.10 -9.71 13.71
N PHE A 482 -2.00 -10.46 13.78
CA PHE A 482 -1.27 -11.01 12.63
C PHE A 482 -0.61 -9.95 11.72
N TRP A 483 -0.51 -8.70 12.17
CA TRP A 483 0.17 -7.64 11.42
C TRP A 483 1.61 -8.04 11.07
N GLY A 484 1.95 -7.95 9.78
CA GLY A 484 3.27 -8.33 9.26
C GLY A 484 3.53 -9.84 9.18
N MET A 485 2.58 -10.70 9.58
CA MET A 485 2.73 -12.15 9.42
C MET A 485 2.37 -12.62 8.02
N ASN A 486 3.22 -13.46 7.46
CA ASN A 486 2.92 -14.22 6.24
C ASN A 486 2.61 -15.69 6.60
N PHE A 487 1.58 -16.23 5.96
CA PHE A 487 1.22 -17.65 6.08
C PHE A 487 0.56 -18.13 4.78
N THR A 488 0.67 -19.41 4.50
CA THR A 488 0.06 -20.02 3.31
C THR A 488 -1.29 -20.59 3.64
N MET A 489 -2.34 -19.95 3.12
CA MET A 489 -3.73 -20.38 3.29
C MET A 489 -4.15 -21.29 2.12
N PRO A 490 -4.92 -22.38 2.36
CA PRO A 490 -5.54 -23.15 1.28
C PRO A 490 -6.43 -22.28 0.39
N GLN A 491 -6.41 -22.49 -0.93
CA GLN A 491 -7.14 -21.64 -1.90
C GLN A 491 -8.63 -21.52 -1.60
N ALA A 492 -9.29 -22.60 -1.17
CA ALA A 492 -10.71 -22.57 -0.80
C ALA A 492 -11.00 -21.63 0.39
N LEU A 493 -10.05 -21.49 1.34
CA LEU A 493 -10.17 -20.57 2.47
C LEU A 493 -9.78 -19.14 2.08
N ALA A 494 -8.87 -18.94 1.14
CA ALA A 494 -8.61 -17.63 0.56
C ALA A 494 -9.87 -17.05 -0.11
N THR A 495 -10.65 -17.87 -0.81
CA THR A 495 -11.96 -17.48 -1.35
C THR A 495 -12.96 -17.16 -0.23
N ALA A 496 -12.97 -17.97 0.85
CA ALA A 496 -13.81 -17.71 2.03
C ALA A 496 -13.45 -16.38 2.70
N ALA A 497 -12.17 -16.05 2.79
CA ALA A 497 -11.68 -14.77 3.34
C ALA A 497 -12.11 -13.57 2.47
N ALA A 498 -12.12 -13.73 1.14
CA ALA A 498 -12.59 -12.69 0.24
C ALA A 498 -14.11 -12.43 0.33
N ALA A 499 -14.90 -13.38 0.84
CA ALA A 499 -16.36 -13.29 1.07
C ALA A 499 -17.15 -12.56 -0.04
N PRO A 500 -17.03 -12.93 -1.32
CA PRO A 500 -17.52 -12.12 -2.45
C PRO A 500 -19.01 -11.81 -2.36
N SER A 501 -19.85 -12.80 -2.02
CA SER A 501 -21.31 -12.59 -1.91
C SER A 501 -21.70 -11.61 -0.79
N VAL A 502 -20.97 -11.60 0.32
CA VAL A 502 -21.19 -10.63 1.39
C VAL A 502 -20.78 -9.25 0.91
N ASN A 503 -19.59 -9.11 0.30
CA ASN A 503 -19.05 -7.85 -0.17
C ASN A 503 -19.91 -7.21 -1.29
N ASP A 504 -20.46 -8.01 -2.19
CA ASP A 504 -21.40 -7.51 -3.23
C ASP A 504 -22.67 -6.95 -2.59
N THR A 505 -23.28 -7.69 -1.62
CA THR A 505 -24.47 -7.25 -0.91
C THR A 505 -24.17 -6.01 -0.04
N LEU A 506 -23.02 -5.99 0.61
CA LEU A 506 -22.53 -4.86 1.40
C LEU A 506 -22.40 -3.60 0.54
N LYS A 507 -21.77 -3.72 -0.65
CA LYS A 507 -21.64 -2.62 -1.60
C LYS A 507 -22.98 -2.04 -2.01
N ASP A 508 -23.95 -2.90 -2.32
CA ASP A 508 -25.31 -2.46 -2.63
C ASP A 508 -25.99 -1.77 -1.44
N CYS A 509 -25.71 -2.21 -0.21
CA CYS A 509 -26.30 -1.62 1.00
C CYS A 509 -25.76 -0.20 1.25
N TYR A 510 -24.46 0.00 1.28
CA TYR A 510 -23.92 1.34 1.53
C TYR A 510 -24.08 2.31 0.35
N HIS A 511 -24.56 1.82 -0.80
CA HIS A 511 -25.07 2.62 -1.90
C HIS A 511 -26.61 2.78 -1.88
N GLY A 512 -27.30 2.32 -0.82
CA GLY A 512 -28.75 2.48 -0.65
C GLY A 512 -29.61 1.58 -1.52
N LYS A 513 -29.05 0.58 -2.21
CA LYS A 513 -29.76 -0.34 -3.11
C LYS A 513 -30.35 -1.56 -2.38
N LYS A 514 -29.71 -1.98 -1.29
CA LYS A 514 -30.15 -3.06 -0.40
C LYS A 514 -30.24 -2.57 1.04
N LYS A 515 -30.95 -3.30 1.89
CA LYS A 515 -31.10 -2.98 3.31
C LYS A 515 -29.98 -3.62 4.14
N VAL A 516 -29.78 -3.14 5.35
CA VAL A 516 -28.86 -3.73 6.33
C VAL A 516 -29.21 -5.20 6.61
N SER A 517 -30.51 -5.54 6.65
CA SER A 517 -30.98 -6.93 6.81
C SER A 517 -30.48 -7.88 5.72
N ASP A 518 -30.38 -7.43 4.47
CA ASP A 518 -29.89 -8.26 3.37
C ASP A 518 -28.41 -8.63 3.56
N VAL A 519 -27.63 -7.69 4.14
CA VAL A 519 -26.22 -7.94 4.50
C VAL A 519 -26.12 -8.89 5.70
N GLN A 520 -27.01 -8.75 6.70
CA GLN A 520 -27.06 -9.69 7.83
C GLN A 520 -27.35 -11.12 7.38
N ASP A 521 -28.27 -11.31 6.43
CA ASP A 521 -28.59 -12.62 5.85
C ASP A 521 -27.40 -13.20 5.07
N ALA A 522 -26.70 -12.37 4.27
CA ALA A 522 -25.50 -12.76 3.56
C ALA A 522 -24.35 -13.16 4.52
N ILE A 523 -24.18 -12.41 5.61
CA ILE A 523 -23.23 -12.71 6.68
C ILE A 523 -23.60 -14.02 7.37
N ALA A 524 -24.88 -14.24 7.73
CA ALA A 524 -25.33 -15.47 8.38
C ALA A 524 -25.05 -16.70 7.50
N SER A 525 -25.33 -16.60 6.19
CA SER A 525 -24.99 -17.64 5.21
C SER A 525 -23.49 -17.92 5.11
N TRP A 526 -22.66 -16.86 5.07
CA TRP A 526 -21.21 -17.01 5.04
C TRP A 526 -20.68 -17.63 6.34
N ARG A 527 -21.15 -17.20 7.50
CA ARG A 527 -20.74 -17.71 8.81
C ARG A 527 -21.10 -19.17 9.02
N SER A 528 -22.26 -19.64 8.53
CA SER A 528 -22.69 -21.05 8.69
C SER A 528 -21.87 -22.06 7.88
N GLY A 529 -20.91 -21.59 7.07
CA GLY A 529 -20.12 -22.44 6.20
C GLY A 529 -18.68 -21.97 5.98
N PRO A 530 -18.41 -21.15 4.95
CA PRO A 530 -17.04 -20.78 4.59
C PRO A 530 -16.35 -19.94 5.69
N GLY A 531 -17.08 -19.06 6.35
CA GLY A 531 -16.54 -18.21 7.42
C GLY A 531 -16.12 -18.98 8.65
N GLU A 532 -16.92 -19.97 9.08
CA GLU A 532 -16.57 -20.83 10.21
C GLU A 532 -15.33 -21.67 9.94
N ARG A 533 -15.20 -22.25 8.72
CA ARG A 533 -14.01 -23.00 8.33
C ARG A 533 -12.76 -22.09 8.28
N LEU A 534 -12.91 -20.86 7.80
CA LEU A 534 -11.83 -19.88 7.81
C LEU A 534 -11.37 -19.57 9.23
N LYS A 535 -12.32 -19.25 10.12
CA LYS A 535 -12.06 -18.94 11.54
C LYS A 535 -11.38 -20.10 12.26
N GLN A 536 -11.88 -21.33 12.06
CA GLN A 536 -11.29 -22.52 12.64
C GLN A 536 -9.85 -22.72 12.15
N TRP A 537 -9.63 -22.58 10.83
CA TRP A 537 -8.28 -22.71 10.26
C TRP A 537 -7.32 -21.66 10.81
N MET A 538 -7.75 -20.40 10.89
CA MET A 538 -6.94 -19.31 11.47
C MET A 538 -6.62 -19.56 12.94
N THR A 539 -7.57 -20.08 13.71
CA THR A 539 -7.34 -20.46 15.11
C THR A 539 -6.29 -21.57 15.20
N ASP A 540 -6.51 -22.73 14.55
CA ASP A 540 -5.68 -23.92 14.69
C ASP A 540 -4.28 -23.77 14.08
N ASN A 541 -4.16 -23.00 13.00
CA ASN A 541 -2.93 -22.92 12.21
C ASN A 541 -2.15 -21.64 12.40
N VAL A 542 -2.77 -20.60 12.95
CA VAL A 542 -2.11 -19.31 13.16
C VAL A 542 -2.15 -18.93 14.65
N LEU A 543 -3.32 -18.68 15.23
CA LEU A 543 -3.42 -18.18 16.59
C LEU A 543 -2.84 -19.15 17.62
N ASP A 544 -3.25 -20.42 17.62
CA ASP A 544 -2.84 -21.42 18.62
C ASP A 544 -1.37 -21.80 18.51
N LYS A 545 -0.81 -21.74 17.29
CA LYS A 545 0.59 -22.13 17.07
C LYS A 545 1.58 -20.99 17.23
N TYR A 546 1.22 -19.78 16.81
CA TYR A 546 2.15 -18.68 16.67
C TYR A 546 1.72 -17.40 17.40
N GLY A 547 0.52 -17.39 18.01
CA GLY A 547 -0.05 -16.22 18.65
C GLY A 547 -0.46 -15.14 17.65
N ALA A 548 -0.69 -13.93 18.14
CA ALA A 548 -1.16 -12.80 17.33
C ALA A 548 -0.09 -12.17 16.42
N GLY A 549 1.16 -12.58 16.53
CA GLY A 549 2.26 -12.03 15.72
C GLY A 549 2.76 -10.64 16.14
N GLN A 550 2.40 -10.15 17.32
CA GLN A 550 2.74 -8.82 17.86
C GLN A 550 3.97 -8.85 18.76
#